data_1b443e33ab6085caf16392dcd1cc3f67
#
_entry.id   1b443e33ab6085caf16392dcd1cc3f67
#
_cell.length_a   1.000
_cell.length_b   1.000
_cell.length_c   1.000
_cell.angle_alpha   90.00
_cell.angle_beta   90.00
_cell.angle_gamma   90.00
#
_symmetry.space_group_name_H-M   'P 1'
#
loop_
_entity.id
_entity.type
_entity.pdbx_description
1 polymer ?
#
loop_
_entity_poly.entity_id
_entity_poly.type
_entity_poly.pdbx_seq_one_letter_code
_entity_poly.pdbx_strand_id
1 'polypeptide(L)'
;MNTLLIGGRGLFLNGSRLSVIGSPTPPSLPPYTIRLKFTEGVTPTFSKGTSVQVSSSPNIWDLTYENTKWGQLLSRQTGLIEVIVANTSGVVYMNYMFSGCSSLTTISLFDTSSVENMLGMFDSCSSLTTIPLFDTSSVTNISTMFNGCTGLTTVPLFNTSSVTNISVMFRNCTSLTTVPLFNTSSVTNMSTMFYGCTGLTTIPLFNTSSVTNMSNMFYGCTNVQSGALALYQQASTQATPPTSHRRAFRDCGSNTTTGAAELAQIPDDWK
;
A
#
# COMPACT_ATOMS: atom_id res chain seq x y z
N MET A 1 29.34 23.32 -33.34
CA MET A 1 28.83 23.02 -31.98
C MET A 1 27.31 22.82 -32.06
N ASN A 2 26.84 21.63 -31.73
CA ASN A 2 25.40 21.37 -31.69
C ASN A 2 24.87 21.93 -30.36
N THR A 3 24.08 22.99 -30.42
CA THR A 3 23.46 23.59 -29.23
C THR A 3 22.10 23.02 -29.05
N LEU A 4 21.89 22.30 -27.94
CA LEU A 4 20.56 21.81 -27.49
C LEU A 4 19.95 22.92 -26.63
N LEU A 5 18.77 23.40 -27.02
CA LEU A 5 18.01 24.41 -26.27
C LEU A 5 16.68 23.78 -25.79
N ILE A 6 16.39 23.99 -24.51
CA ILE A 6 15.09 23.62 -23.91
C ILE A 6 14.28 24.90 -23.81
N GLY A 7 13.32 25.08 -24.69
CA GLY A 7 12.38 26.22 -24.63
C GLY A 7 11.01 25.74 -24.12
N GLY A 8 10.23 26.66 -23.57
CA GLY A 8 9.01 26.41 -22.76
C GLY A 8 7.88 25.54 -23.36
N ARG A 9 8.05 24.91 -24.52
CA ARG A 9 7.13 23.92 -25.14
C ARG A 9 7.80 22.91 -26.09
N GLY A 10 9.08 22.59 -25.95
CA GLY A 10 9.70 21.52 -26.76
C GLY A 10 11.23 21.51 -26.73
N LEU A 11 11.81 20.42 -27.23
CA LEU A 11 13.24 20.25 -27.46
C LEU A 11 13.59 20.74 -28.86
N PHE A 12 14.64 21.56 -29.02
CA PHE A 12 15.11 22.07 -30.31
C PHE A 12 16.60 21.73 -30.51
N LEU A 13 16.97 21.27 -31.67
CA LEU A 13 18.35 21.11 -32.09
C LEU A 13 18.60 22.05 -33.30
N ASN A 14 19.58 22.96 -33.17
CA ASN A 14 19.91 23.94 -34.22
C ASN A 14 18.68 24.75 -34.72
N GLY A 15 17.78 25.15 -33.80
CA GLY A 15 16.59 25.92 -34.13
C GLY A 15 15.42 25.17 -34.75
N SER A 16 15.58 23.87 -35.07
CA SER A 16 14.51 23.02 -35.55
C SER A 16 13.86 22.27 -34.38
N ARG A 17 12.53 22.32 -34.30
CA ARG A 17 11.77 21.55 -33.31
C ARG A 17 12.02 20.07 -33.53
N LEU A 18 12.67 19.42 -32.56
CA LEU A 18 12.70 17.97 -32.51
C LEU A 18 11.27 17.50 -32.22
N SER A 19 10.62 16.90 -33.21
CA SER A 19 9.54 15.98 -32.88
C SER A 19 10.19 14.91 -32.02
N VAL A 20 9.88 14.88 -30.72
CA VAL A 20 10.03 13.66 -29.94
C VAL A 20 9.22 12.63 -30.72
N ILE A 21 9.90 11.77 -31.50
CA ILE A 21 9.31 10.52 -31.90
C ILE A 21 9.01 9.90 -30.56
N GLY A 22 7.73 9.96 -30.13
CA GLY A 22 7.31 9.44 -28.86
C GLY A 22 7.91 8.05 -28.76
N SER A 23 8.60 7.76 -27.67
CA SER A 23 8.89 6.37 -27.34
C SER A 23 7.62 5.63 -27.69
N PRO A 24 7.65 4.60 -28.57
CA PRO A 24 6.43 3.92 -28.98
C PRO A 24 5.68 3.63 -27.66
N THR A 25 4.54 4.27 -27.47
CA THR A 25 3.69 3.97 -26.31
C THR A 25 3.58 2.45 -26.38
N PRO A 26 4.02 1.72 -25.36
CA PRO A 26 3.94 0.27 -25.42
C PRO A 26 2.51 -0.06 -25.85
N PRO A 27 2.31 -0.94 -26.83
CA PRO A 27 0.98 -1.21 -27.38
C PRO A 27 0.04 -1.42 -26.19
N SER A 28 -1.05 -0.64 -26.15
CA SER A 28 -2.01 -0.69 -25.06
C SER A 28 -2.47 -2.15 -24.95
N LEU A 29 -2.34 -2.72 -23.75
CA LEU A 29 -2.85 -4.08 -23.54
C LEU A 29 -4.36 -4.12 -23.83
N PRO A 30 -4.89 -5.23 -24.32
CA PRO A 30 -6.32 -5.45 -24.37
C PRO A 30 -6.99 -5.16 -23.02
N PRO A 31 -8.28 -4.78 -22.98
CA PRO A 31 -9.01 -4.65 -21.73
C PRO A 31 -8.85 -5.91 -20.86
N TYR A 32 -8.84 -5.72 -19.54
CA TYR A 32 -8.71 -6.81 -18.57
C TYR A 32 -7.45 -7.67 -18.70
N THR A 33 -6.36 -7.10 -19.20
CA THR A 33 -5.08 -7.81 -19.37
C THR A 33 -4.01 -7.21 -18.48
N ILE A 34 -3.22 -8.07 -17.83
CA ILE A 34 -2.07 -7.71 -17.00
C ILE A 34 -0.82 -8.40 -17.51
N ARG A 35 0.27 -7.66 -17.66
CA ARG A 35 1.59 -8.17 -18.03
C ARG A 35 2.45 -8.34 -16.80
N LEU A 36 2.97 -9.53 -16.63
CA LEU A 36 3.64 -10.01 -15.43
C LEU A 36 5.02 -10.55 -15.76
N LYS A 37 6.01 -10.29 -14.90
CA LYS A 37 7.33 -10.89 -14.96
C LYS A 37 7.53 -11.84 -13.80
N PHE A 38 8.01 -13.04 -14.13
CA PHE A 38 8.32 -14.08 -13.16
C PHE A 38 9.82 -14.35 -13.09
N THR A 39 10.25 -15.01 -12.03
CA THR A 39 11.60 -15.55 -11.89
C THR A 39 11.91 -16.47 -13.07
N GLU A 40 13.15 -16.42 -13.59
CA GLU A 40 13.61 -17.30 -14.67
C GLU A 40 13.40 -18.76 -14.28
N GLY A 41 12.93 -19.55 -15.26
CA GLY A 41 12.63 -20.98 -15.08
C GLY A 41 11.34 -21.30 -14.33
N VAL A 42 10.60 -20.28 -13.83
CA VAL A 42 9.30 -20.49 -13.18
C VAL A 42 8.20 -20.42 -14.23
N THR A 43 7.39 -21.48 -14.33
CA THR A 43 6.14 -21.46 -15.10
C THR A 43 4.99 -21.15 -14.16
N PRO A 44 4.32 -19.98 -14.29
CA PRO A 44 3.21 -19.64 -13.41
C PRO A 44 2.00 -20.53 -13.66
N THR A 45 1.20 -20.73 -12.62
CA THR A 45 -0.08 -21.45 -12.72
C THR A 45 -1.20 -20.46 -12.42
N PHE A 46 -2.04 -20.22 -13.39
CA PHE A 46 -3.19 -19.32 -13.26
C PHE A 46 -4.48 -20.15 -13.11
N SER A 47 -5.24 -19.87 -12.08
CA SER A 47 -6.52 -20.57 -11.82
C SER A 47 -7.69 -20.04 -12.66
N LYS A 48 -7.51 -18.84 -13.24
CA LYS A 48 -8.54 -18.12 -14.00
C LYS A 48 -7.91 -17.35 -15.16
N GLY A 49 -8.70 -17.09 -16.19
CA GLY A 49 -8.28 -16.32 -17.37
C GLY A 49 -7.50 -17.15 -18.38
N THR A 50 -7.08 -16.47 -19.43
CA THR A 50 -6.19 -17.01 -20.49
C THR A 50 -4.82 -16.38 -20.36
N SER A 51 -3.75 -17.16 -20.47
CA SER A 51 -2.39 -16.68 -20.34
C SER A 51 -1.56 -17.03 -21.57
N VAL A 52 -0.66 -16.11 -21.94
CA VAL A 52 0.28 -16.29 -23.03
C VAL A 52 1.67 -15.88 -22.55
N GLN A 53 2.65 -16.74 -22.77
CA GLN A 53 4.05 -16.36 -22.57
C GLN A 53 4.50 -15.44 -23.71
N VAL A 54 4.89 -14.21 -23.34
CA VAL A 54 5.33 -13.16 -24.29
C VAL A 54 6.83 -13.27 -24.55
N SER A 55 7.60 -13.66 -23.53
CA SER A 55 9.04 -13.86 -23.61
C SER A 55 9.47 -14.93 -22.59
N SER A 56 10.49 -15.74 -22.94
CA SER A 56 11.07 -16.71 -22.02
C SER A 56 12.27 -16.16 -21.25
N SER A 57 12.95 -15.14 -21.76
CA SER A 57 14.04 -14.43 -21.10
C SER A 57 14.05 -12.95 -21.52
N PRO A 58 13.62 -12.01 -20.62
CA PRO A 58 13.01 -12.25 -19.31
C PRO A 58 11.69 -13.02 -19.40
N ASN A 59 11.35 -13.74 -18.32
CA ASN A 59 10.15 -14.59 -18.24
C ASN A 59 8.87 -13.75 -18.07
N ILE A 60 8.24 -13.39 -19.18
CA ILE A 60 7.09 -12.45 -19.23
C ILE A 60 5.83 -13.16 -19.73
N TRP A 61 4.73 -12.90 -19.04
CA TRP A 61 3.42 -13.47 -19.33
C TRP A 61 2.34 -12.39 -19.38
N ASP A 62 1.42 -12.49 -20.32
CA ASP A 62 0.16 -11.76 -20.33
C ASP A 62 -0.95 -12.68 -19.81
N LEU A 63 -1.72 -12.17 -18.85
CA LEU A 63 -2.91 -12.82 -18.32
C LEU A 63 -4.13 -11.93 -18.60
N THR A 64 -5.08 -12.46 -19.34
CA THR A 64 -6.38 -11.82 -19.61
C THR A 64 -7.47 -12.50 -18.81
N TYR A 65 -8.25 -11.71 -18.05
CA TYR A 65 -9.38 -12.21 -17.26
C TYR A 65 -10.55 -11.25 -17.40
N GLU A 66 -11.43 -11.51 -18.35
CA GLU A 66 -12.59 -10.68 -18.71
C GLU A 66 -13.66 -10.68 -17.59
N ASN A 67 -13.32 -10.03 -16.48
CA ASN A 67 -14.20 -9.90 -15.31
C ASN A 67 -13.85 -8.64 -14.52
N THR A 68 -14.83 -8.04 -13.87
CA THR A 68 -14.64 -6.87 -12.99
C THR A 68 -14.18 -7.25 -11.58
N LYS A 69 -14.11 -8.55 -11.25
CA LYS A 69 -13.77 -9.09 -9.93
C LYS A 69 -12.44 -9.84 -9.98
N TRP A 70 -11.35 -9.11 -9.82
CA TRP A 70 -9.98 -9.64 -9.85
C TRP A 70 -9.48 -10.13 -8.48
N GLY A 71 -10.36 -10.21 -7.51
CA GLY A 71 -10.01 -10.73 -6.19
C GLY A 71 -9.32 -12.09 -6.25
N GLN A 72 -8.17 -12.22 -5.58
CA GLN A 72 -7.33 -13.42 -5.50
C GLN A 72 -6.75 -13.91 -6.84
N LEU A 73 -6.87 -13.13 -7.94
CA LEU A 73 -6.47 -13.58 -9.30
C LEU A 73 -5.02 -14.05 -9.37
N LEU A 74 -4.11 -13.36 -8.68
CA LEU A 74 -2.67 -13.62 -8.66
C LEU A 74 -2.18 -14.04 -7.27
N SER A 75 -3.06 -14.41 -6.37
CA SER A 75 -2.70 -14.79 -5.00
C SER A 75 -1.72 -15.97 -4.99
N ARG A 76 -0.70 -15.87 -4.10
CA ARG A 76 0.33 -16.89 -3.87
C ARG A 76 1.24 -17.21 -5.08
N GLN A 77 1.35 -16.28 -6.03
CA GLN A 77 2.34 -16.39 -7.11
C GLN A 77 3.73 -16.00 -6.58
N THR A 78 4.37 -16.92 -5.84
CA THR A 78 5.65 -16.65 -5.15
C THR A 78 6.80 -16.35 -6.12
N GLY A 79 6.72 -16.77 -7.38
CA GLY A 79 7.68 -16.43 -8.43
C GLY A 79 7.40 -15.11 -9.16
N LEU A 80 6.29 -14.42 -8.87
CA LEU A 80 5.97 -13.12 -9.47
C LEU A 80 6.93 -12.06 -8.92
N ILE A 81 7.68 -11.37 -9.81
CA ILE A 81 8.66 -10.35 -9.45
C ILE A 81 8.14 -8.95 -9.72
N GLU A 82 7.42 -8.76 -10.84
CA GLU A 82 7.05 -7.44 -11.32
C GLU A 82 5.68 -7.46 -12.02
N VAL A 83 4.87 -6.44 -11.74
CA VAL A 83 3.73 -6.04 -12.57
C VAL A 83 4.20 -4.96 -13.52
N ILE A 84 4.38 -5.29 -14.81
CA ILE A 84 4.96 -4.39 -15.80
C ILE A 84 3.94 -3.35 -16.26
N VAL A 85 2.74 -3.78 -16.61
CA VAL A 85 1.62 -2.94 -17.02
C VAL A 85 0.31 -3.71 -16.88
N ALA A 86 -0.78 -2.99 -16.62
CA ALA A 86 -2.11 -3.61 -16.58
C ALA A 86 -3.15 -2.66 -17.19
N ASN A 87 -4.11 -3.22 -17.91
CA ASN A 87 -5.32 -2.55 -18.34
C ASN A 87 -6.47 -3.05 -17.45
N THR A 88 -6.75 -2.31 -16.40
CA THR A 88 -7.69 -2.65 -15.32
C THR A 88 -8.95 -1.78 -15.36
N SER A 89 -9.17 -1.06 -16.46
CA SER A 89 -10.34 -0.20 -16.62
C SER A 89 -11.63 -0.97 -16.36
N GLY A 90 -12.45 -0.46 -15.42
CA GLY A 90 -13.71 -1.11 -15.02
C GLY A 90 -13.57 -2.28 -14.03
N VAL A 91 -12.38 -2.59 -13.54
CA VAL A 91 -12.21 -3.56 -12.45
C VAL A 91 -12.66 -2.94 -11.13
N VAL A 92 -13.58 -3.61 -10.42
CA VAL A 92 -14.23 -3.10 -9.20
C VAL A 92 -13.65 -3.73 -7.93
N TYR A 93 -13.24 -5.00 -7.98
CA TYR A 93 -12.75 -5.74 -6.81
C TYR A 93 -11.34 -6.27 -7.05
N MET A 94 -10.39 -5.86 -6.19
CA MET A 94 -8.99 -6.31 -6.20
C MET A 94 -8.57 -6.92 -4.85
N ASN A 95 -9.54 -7.39 -4.06
CA ASN A 95 -9.27 -7.96 -2.75
C ASN A 95 -8.33 -9.19 -2.86
N TYR A 96 -7.24 -9.19 -2.08
CA TYR A 96 -6.20 -10.24 -2.06
C TYR A 96 -5.56 -10.54 -3.43
N MET A 97 -5.61 -9.60 -4.40
CA MET A 97 -5.15 -9.85 -5.76
C MET A 97 -3.72 -10.37 -5.83
N PHE A 98 -2.81 -9.78 -5.07
CA PHE A 98 -1.39 -10.17 -5.00
C PHE A 98 -1.01 -10.79 -3.64
N SER A 99 -1.98 -11.19 -2.82
CA SER A 99 -1.69 -11.76 -1.51
C SER A 99 -0.75 -12.95 -1.59
N GLY A 100 0.33 -12.95 -0.79
CA GLY A 100 1.33 -14.00 -0.77
C GLY A 100 2.31 -13.99 -1.95
N CYS A 101 2.34 -12.94 -2.77
CA CYS A 101 3.35 -12.78 -3.81
C CYS A 101 4.67 -12.31 -3.18
N SER A 102 5.34 -13.19 -2.46
CA SER A 102 6.48 -12.87 -1.59
C SER A 102 7.73 -12.36 -2.32
N SER A 103 7.89 -12.68 -3.61
CA SER A 103 8.99 -12.17 -4.46
C SER A 103 8.66 -10.89 -5.21
N LEU A 104 7.44 -10.36 -5.09
CA LEU A 104 7.02 -9.16 -5.79
C LEU A 104 7.77 -7.93 -5.27
N THR A 105 8.55 -7.29 -6.15
CA THR A 105 9.38 -6.12 -5.80
C THR A 105 8.87 -4.83 -6.42
N THR A 106 8.25 -4.92 -7.60
CA THR A 106 7.90 -3.74 -8.42
C THR A 106 6.49 -3.85 -8.96
N ILE A 107 5.75 -2.75 -8.84
CA ILE A 107 4.40 -2.61 -9.39
C ILE A 107 4.33 -1.30 -10.15
N SER A 108 4.03 -1.39 -11.45
CA SER A 108 3.70 -0.21 -12.24
C SER A 108 2.32 0.35 -11.84
N LEU A 109 2.15 1.66 -12.00
CA LEU A 109 0.85 2.28 -11.83
C LEU A 109 -0.11 1.80 -12.91
N PHE A 110 -1.32 1.42 -12.49
CA PHE A 110 -2.44 1.06 -13.37
C PHE A 110 -3.74 1.70 -12.87
N ASP A 111 -4.76 1.71 -13.70
CA ASP A 111 -6.04 2.34 -13.39
C ASP A 111 -6.76 1.60 -12.25
N THR A 112 -7.03 2.30 -11.17
CA THR A 112 -7.79 1.81 -10.01
C THR A 112 -9.01 2.69 -9.68
N SER A 113 -9.36 3.62 -10.56
CA SER A 113 -10.42 4.63 -10.34
C SER A 113 -11.80 4.02 -10.07
N SER A 114 -12.07 2.83 -10.60
CA SER A 114 -13.33 2.10 -10.40
C SER A 114 -13.28 1.10 -9.23
N VAL A 115 -12.14 0.97 -8.54
CA VAL A 115 -11.98 -0.05 -7.51
C VAL A 115 -12.63 0.39 -6.20
N GLU A 116 -13.54 -0.43 -5.69
CA GLU A 116 -14.26 -0.21 -4.43
C GLU A 116 -13.65 -0.99 -3.25
N ASN A 117 -12.92 -2.07 -3.52
CA ASN A 117 -12.38 -2.96 -2.49
C ASN A 117 -10.94 -3.40 -2.79
N MET A 118 -10.01 -3.01 -1.91
CA MET A 118 -8.58 -3.40 -1.94
C MET A 118 -8.18 -4.19 -0.68
N LEU A 119 -9.14 -4.85 0.00
CA LEU A 119 -8.87 -5.68 1.18
C LEU A 119 -7.72 -6.65 0.92
N GLY A 120 -6.63 -6.57 1.68
CA GLY A 120 -5.49 -7.50 1.60
C GLY A 120 -4.79 -7.56 0.25
N MET A 121 -4.91 -6.53 -0.61
CA MET A 121 -4.42 -6.59 -2.00
C MET A 121 -2.95 -7.02 -2.10
N PHE A 122 -2.10 -6.60 -1.18
CA PHE A 122 -0.68 -6.92 -1.10
C PHE A 122 -0.30 -7.66 0.20
N ASP A 123 -1.26 -8.31 0.85
CA ASP A 123 -1.01 -9.08 2.06
C ASP A 123 0.16 -10.06 1.86
N SER A 124 1.16 -10.02 2.74
CA SER A 124 2.35 -10.89 2.70
C SER A 124 3.25 -10.74 1.45
N CYS A 125 3.23 -9.56 0.79
CA CYS A 125 4.21 -9.21 -0.24
C CYS A 125 5.52 -8.74 0.40
N SER A 126 6.28 -9.65 0.97
CA SER A 126 7.41 -9.35 1.86
C SER A 126 8.60 -8.66 1.18
N SER A 127 8.78 -8.82 -0.13
CA SER A 127 9.84 -8.17 -0.91
C SER A 127 9.47 -6.80 -1.47
N LEU A 128 8.20 -6.38 -1.29
CA LEU A 128 7.73 -5.10 -1.82
C LEU A 128 8.27 -3.94 -0.98
N THR A 129 8.98 -3.00 -1.60
CA THR A 129 9.64 -1.88 -0.91
C THR A 129 8.91 -0.56 -1.05
N THR A 130 8.21 -0.37 -2.15
CA THR A 130 7.44 0.85 -2.47
C THR A 130 6.15 0.50 -3.21
N ILE A 131 5.18 1.39 -3.14
CA ILE A 131 3.89 1.28 -3.82
C ILE A 131 3.63 2.56 -4.63
N PRO A 132 3.13 2.48 -5.88
CA PRO A 132 2.68 3.66 -6.61
C PRO A 132 1.45 4.30 -5.95
N LEU A 133 1.23 5.58 -6.23
CA LEU A 133 0.02 6.27 -5.78
C LEU A 133 -1.18 5.81 -6.61
N PHE A 134 -1.87 4.79 -6.17
CA PHE A 134 -3.13 4.34 -6.75
C PHE A 134 -4.26 5.36 -6.49
N ASP A 135 -5.20 5.46 -7.42
CA ASP A 135 -6.46 6.14 -7.16
C ASP A 135 -7.31 5.29 -6.21
N THR A 136 -7.51 5.79 -5.00
CA THR A 136 -8.31 5.13 -3.96
C THR A 136 -9.60 5.90 -3.62
N SER A 137 -10.00 6.83 -4.48
CA SER A 137 -11.15 7.72 -4.23
C SER A 137 -12.48 6.98 -4.08
N SER A 138 -12.64 5.85 -4.76
CA SER A 138 -13.83 4.99 -4.69
C SER A 138 -13.71 3.87 -3.66
N VAL A 139 -12.54 3.70 -3.02
CA VAL A 139 -12.29 2.57 -2.13
C VAL A 139 -12.89 2.79 -0.75
N THR A 140 -13.65 1.80 -0.28
CA THR A 140 -14.29 1.80 1.05
C THR A 140 -13.58 0.90 2.06
N ASN A 141 -12.80 -0.09 1.61
CA ASN A 141 -12.10 -1.05 2.46
C ASN A 141 -10.67 -1.30 1.98
N ILE A 142 -9.68 -0.93 2.81
CA ILE A 142 -8.25 -1.19 2.61
C ILE A 142 -7.66 -1.97 3.79
N SER A 143 -8.50 -2.63 4.60
CA SER A 143 -8.00 -3.42 5.72
C SER A 143 -7.04 -4.51 5.23
N THR A 144 -6.04 -4.84 6.04
CA THR A 144 -5.02 -5.87 5.74
C THR A 144 -4.16 -5.59 4.48
N MET A 145 -4.32 -4.44 3.80
CA MET A 145 -3.77 -4.20 2.45
C MET A 145 -2.27 -4.49 2.35
N PHE A 146 -1.49 -4.17 3.37
CA PHE A 146 -0.04 -4.36 3.41
C PHE A 146 0.40 -5.20 4.61
N ASN A 147 -0.48 -6.01 5.21
CA ASN A 147 -0.09 -6.89 6.33
C ASN A 147 1.10 -7.77 5.91
N GLY A 148 2.14 -7.82 6.73
CA GLY A 148 3.32 -8.65 6.46
C GLY A 148 4.21 -8.18 5.29
N CYS A 149 4.02 -6.95 4.78
CA CYS A 149 4.94 -6.34 3.82
C CYS A 149 6.22 -5.87 4.55
N THR A 150 7.05 -6.82 4.96
CA THR A 150 8.22 -6.57 5.82
C THR A 150 9.28 -5.68 5.15
N GLY A 151 9.35 -5.67 3.81
CA GLY A 151 10.26 -4.82 3.03
C GLY A 151 9.76 -3.39 2.80
N LEU A 152 8.49 -3.10 3.07
CA LEU A 152 7.87 -1.81 2.76
C LEU A 152 8.44 -0.69 3.65
N THR A 153 9.04 0.34 3.04
CA THR A 153 9.71 1.43 3.76
C THR A 153 8.86 2.69 3.87
N THR A 154 8.08 2.98 2.86
CA THR A 154 7.20 4.16 2.76
C THR A 154 5.94 3.84 1.98
N VAL A 155 4.89 4.62 2.19
CA VAL A 155 3.64 4.56 1.42
C VAL A 155 3.23 5.96 0.97
N PRO A 156 2.59 6.12 -0.20
CA PRO A 156 2.07 7.41 -0.64
C PRO A 156 0.84 7.82 0.18
N LEU A 157 0.47 9.10 0.09
CA LEU A 157 -0.76 9.60 0.70
C LEU A 157 -1.97 9.18 -0.14
N PHE A 158 -2.55 8.04 0.19
CA PHE A 158 -3.80 7.57 -0.43
C PHE A 158 -4.99 8.47 -0.05
N ASN A 159 -5.96 8.59 -0.96
CA ASN A 159 -7.24 9.17 -0.63
C ASN A 159 -8.06 8.16 0.20
N THR A 160 -8.19 8.42 1.49
CA THR A 160 -8.90 7.55 2.44
C THR A 160 -10.24 8.14 2.92
N SER A 161 -10.75 9.18 2.24
CA SER A 161 -11.96 9.91 2.68
C SER A 161 -13.22 9.04 2.74
N SER A 162 -13.32 8.02 1.89
CA SER A 162 -14.44 7.06 1.85
C SER A 162 -14.19 5.78 2.65
N VAL A 163 -13.00 5.64 3.25
CA VAL A 163 -12.60 4.41 3.94
C VAL A 163 -13.15 4.38 5.37
N THR A 164 -13.83 3.30 5.73
CA THR A 164 -14.37 3.09 7.07
C THR A 164 -13.58 2.08 7.90
N ASN A 165 -12.78 1.21 7.24
CA ASN A 165 -12.00 0.18 7.90
C ASN A 165 -10.56 0.13 7.37
N ILE A 166 -9.59 0.43 8.26
CA ILE A 166 -8.15 0.37 8.00
C ILE A 166 -7.45 -0.61 8.96
N SER A 167 -8.22 -1.51 9.60
CA SER A 167 -7.65 -2.46 10.54
C SER A 167 -6.60 -3.35 9.88
N VAL A 168 -5.56 -3.72 10.63
CA VAL A 168 -4.49 -4.64 10.18
C VAL A 168 -3.66 -4.11 8.98
N MET A 169 -3.92 -2.89 8.47
CA MET A 169 -3.39 -2.41 7.19
C MET A 169 -1.87 -2.55 7.06
N PHE A 170 -1.12 -2.22 8.10
CA PHE A 170 0.35 -2.27 8.12
C PHE A 170 0.91 -3.25 9.16
N ARG A 171 0.11 -4.19 9.64
CA ARG A 171 0.58 -5.16 10.64
C ARG A 171 1.86 -5.83 10.16
N ASN A 172 2.89 -5.88 11.03
CA ASN A 172 4.21 -6.48 10.75
C ASN A 172 4.97 -5.86 9.56
N CYS A 173 4.70 -4.59 9.20
CA CYS A 173 5.55 -3.84 8.28
C CYS A 173 6.81 -3.35 9.00
N THR A 174 7.75 -4.25 9.22
CA THR A 174 8.91 -4.02 10.12
C THR A 174 9.91 -3.00 9.60
N SER A 175 9.96 -2.75 8.29
CA SER A 175 10.82 -1.72 7.67
C SER A 175 10.13 -0.35 7.50
N LEU A 176 8.84 -0.24 7.81
CA LEU A 176 8.07 1.00 7.64
C LEU A 176 8.50 2.03 8.70
N THR A 177 9.08 3.14 8.26
CA THR A 177 9.65 4.15 9.16
C THR A 177 8.69 5.29 9.48
N THR A 178 7.89 5.69 8.51
CA THR A 178 6.92 6.78 8.63
C THR A 178 5.69 6.47 7.77
N VAL A 179 4.57 7.06 8.13
CA VAL A 179 3.34 7.02 7.32
C VAL A 179 2.78 8.44 7.17
N PRO A 180 2.14 8.77 6.04
CA PRO A 180 1.48 10.06 5.89
C PRO A 180 0.27 10.19 6.80
N LEU A 181 -0.17 11.43 7.04
CA LEU A 181 -1.40 11.70 7.77
C LEU A 181 -2.61 11.43 6.87
N PHE A 182 -3.11 10.20 6.90
CA PHE A 182 -4.31 9.81 6.17
C PHE A 182 -5.55 10.56 6.70
N ASN A 183 -6.53 10.81 5.82
CA ASN A 183 -7.85 11.25 6.25
C ASN A 183 -8.59 10.09 6.92
N THR A 184 -8.71 10.14 8.23
CA THR A 184 -9.34 9.08 9.03
C THR A 184 -10.70 9.50 9.61
N SER A 185 -11.30 10.59 9.12
CA SER A 185 -12.55 11.15 9.67
C SER A 185 -13.75 10.19 9.60
N SER A 186 -13.78 9.30 8.60
CA SER A 186 -14.83 8.30 8.41
C SER A 186 -14.47 6.91 8.99
N VAL A 187 -13.24 6.75 9.51
CA VAL A 187 -12.75 5.45 9.98
C VAL A 187 -13.33 5.09 11.34
N THR A 188 -13.91 3.91 11.42
CA THR A 188 -14.46 3.36 12.67
C THR A 188 -13.56 2.31 13.31
N ASN A 189 -12.73 1.60 12.51
CA ASN A 189 -11.88 0.52 12.98
C ASN A 189 -10.41 0.72 12.55
N MET A 190 -9.54 0.94 13.55
CA MET A 190 -8.07 1.05 13.42
C MET A 190 -7.35 -0.09 14.15
N SER A 191 -8.06 -1.15 14.56
CA SER A 191 -7.46 -2.22 15.37
C SER A 191 -6.28 -2.86 14.67
N THR A 192 -5.19 -3.09 15.41
CA THR A 192 -3.99 -3.81 14.93
C THR A 192 -3.31 -3.15 13.71
N MET A 193 -3.65 -1.89 13.37
CA MET A 193 -3.21 -1.22 12.13
C MET A 193 -1.68 -1.23 11.97
N PHE A 194 -0.94 -0.96 13.05
CA PHE A 194 0.53 -0.90 13.06
C PHE A 194 1.16 -1.95 13.99
N TYR A 195 0.43 -2.99 14.36
CA TYR A 195 0.97 -4.06 15.23
C TYR A 195 2.30 -4.58 14.71
N GLY A 196 3.35 -4.54 15.54
CA GLY A 196 4.67 -5.04 15.18
C GLY A 196 5.43 -4.23 14.13
N CYS A 197 5.04 -2.96 13.87
CA CYS A 197 5.81 -2.05 13.01
C CYS A 197 7.05 -1.54 13.76
N THR A 198 8.04 -2.40 13.94
CA THR A 198 9.25 -2.09 14.73
C THR A 198 10.12 -1.00 14.12
N GLY A 199 10.00 -0.73 12.81
CA GLY A 199 10.70 0.37 12.13
C GLY A 199 10.08 1.75 12.35
N LEU A 200 8.82 1.83 12.81
CA LEU A 200 8.08 3.08 12.91
C LEU A 200 8.69 4.00 13.97
N THR A 201 8.98 5.27 13.58
CA THR A 201 9.65 6.25 14.45
C THR A 201 8.72 7.33 14.96
N THR A 202 7.66 7.66 14.23
CA THR A 202 6.70 8.71 14.58
C THR A 202 5.28 8.27 14.32
N ILE A 203 4.34 8.71 15.16
CA ILE A 203 2.91 8.47 14.98
C ILE A 203 2.25 9.78 14.56
N PRO A 204 1.60 9.85 13.37
CA PRO A 204 0.79 10.99 12.98
C PRO A 204 -0.43 11.16 13.91
N LEU A 205 -0.88 12.39 14.08
CA LEU A 205 -2.08 12.69 14.87
C LEU A 205 -3.34 12.43 14.02
N PHE A 206 -3.69 11.15 13.87
CA PHE A 206 -4.89 10.72 13.14
C PHE A 206 -6.17 11.28 13.77
N ASN A 207 -7.16 11.62 12.95
CA ASN A 207 -8.50 11.93 13.45
C ASN A 207 -9.17 10.65 13.97
N THR A 208 -9.44 10.60 15.28
CA THR A 208 -10.07 9.46 15.96
C THR A 208 -11.54 9.66 16.28
N SER A 209 -12.15 10.78 15.84
CA SER A 209 -13.51 11.18 16.26
C SER A 209 -14.62 10.16 15.95
N SER A 210 -14.46 9.35 14.91
CA SER A 210 -15.38 8.28 14.55
C SER A 210 -14.91 6.88 14.96
N VAL A 211 -13.70 6.78 15.55
CA VAL A 211 -13.07 5.49 15.84
C VAL A 211 -13.68 4.86 17.07
N THR A 212 -14.15 3.62 16.92
CA THR A 212 -14.69 2.79 18.02
C THR A 212 -13.70 1.73 18.48
N ASN A 213 -12.77 1.30 17.62
CA ASN A 213 -11.81 0.24 17.93
C ASN A 213 -10.38 0.61 17.55
N MET A 214 -9.51 0.73 18.58
CA MET A 214 -8.05 0.95 18.47
C MET A 214 -7.25 -0.21 19.10
N SER A 215 -7.88 -1.34 19.42
CA SER A 215 -7.21 -2.45 20.12
C SER A 215 -5.94 -2.88 19.39
N ASN A 216 -4.82 -2.99 20.14
CA ASN A 216 -3.49 -3.38 19.64
C ASN A 216 -2.95 -2.49 18.49
N MET A 217 -3.42 -1.25 18.32
CA MET A 217 -3.09 -0.43 17.13
C MET A 217 -1.59 -0.24 16.93
N PHE A 218 -0.83 0.05 18.01
CA PHE A 218 0.63 0.23 17.99
C PHE A 218 1.36 -0.78 18.87
N TYR A 219 0.75 -1.93 19.13
CA TYR A 219 1.39 -2.98 19.95
C TYR A 219 2.74 -3.36 19.33
N GLY A 220 3.82 -3.27 20.11
CA GLY A 220 5.16 -3.67 19.67
C GLY A 220 5.82 -2.73 18.66
N CYS A 221 5.35 -1.49 18.50
CA CYS A 221 6.04 -0.44 17.73
C CYS A 221 7.21 0.14 18.55
N THR A 222 8.19 -0.67 18.87
CA THR A 222 9.19 -0.43 19.92
C THR A 222 10.10 0.78 19.69
N ASN A 223 10.29 1.23 18.43
CA ASN A 223 11.19 2.32 18.08
C ASN A 223 10.50 3.68 17.89
N VAL A 224 9.24 3.79 18.21
CA VAL A 224 8.52 5.09 18.19
C VAL A 224 9.18 6.07 19.16
N GLN A 225 9.43 7.28 18.69
CA GLN A 225 10.07 8.37 19.45
C GLN A 225 9.06 9.43 19.89
N SER A 226 7.95 9.58 19.15
CA SER A 226 6.96 10.62 19.42
C SER A 226 5.58 10.33 18.80
N GLY A 227 4.55 10.97 19.37
CA GLY A 227 3.18 10.97 18.87
C GLY A 227 2.24 10.01 19.58
N ALA A 228 2.75 9.06 20.39
CA ALA A 228 1.92 8.11 21.11
C ALA A 228 1.05 8.81 22.18
N LEU A 229 1.67 9.68 22.99
CA LEU A 229 0.97 10.41 24.03
C LEU A 229 -0.06 11.39 23.46
N ALA A 230 0.30 12.13 22.40
CA ALA A 230 -0.62 13.09 21.76
C ALA A 230 -1.85 12.39 21.17
N LEU A 231 -1.67 11.26 20.50
CA LEU A 231 -2.79 10.49 19.94
C LEU A 231 -3.66 9.87 21.04
N TYR A 232 -3.05 9.35 22.13
CA TYR A 232 -3.78 8.87 23.30
C TYR A 232 -4.65 10.01 23.91
N GLN A 233 -4.05 11.18 24.18
CA GLN A 233 -4.76 12.32 24.75
C GLN A 233 -5.95 12.75 23.87
N GLN A 234 -5.75 12.83 22.55
CA GLN A 234 -6.85 13.13 21.63
C GLN A 234 -7.96 12.08 21.71
N ALA A 235 -7.60 10.79 21.62
CA ALA A 235 -8.58 9.71 21.58
C ALA A 235 -9.34 9.53 22.89
N SER A 236 -8.67 9.73 24.03
CA SER A 236 -9.27 9.53 25.37
C SER A 236 -10.15 10.69 25.85
N THR A 237 -9.93 11.90 25.29
CA THR A 237 -10.66 13.12 25.72
C THR A 237 -11.73 13.59 24.74
N GLN A 238 -11.89 12.92 23.60
CA GLN A 238 -12.94 13.25 22.63
C GLN A 238 -14.34 12.93 23.18
N ALA A 239 -15.39 13.51 22.58
CA ALA A 239 -16.78 13.37 23.07
C ALA A 239 -17.26 11.90 23.15
N THR A 240 -16.77 11.05 22.27
CA THR A 240 -17.03 9.59 22.24
C THR A 240 -15.71 8.83 22.12
N PRO A 241 -15.01 8.55 23.24
CA PRO A 241 -13.77 7.77 23.20
C PRO A 241 -13.96 6.37 22.60
N PRO A 242 -12.93 5.79 21.96
CA PRO A 242 -12.99 4.41 21.48
C PRO A 242 -13.39 3.42 22.58
N THR A 243 -14.40 2.60 22.31
CA THR A 243 -14.89 1.60 23.27
C THR A 243 -13.96 0.39 23.40
N SER A 244 -13.10 0.16 22.41
CA SER A 244 -12.11 -0.91 22.37
C SER A 244 -10.73 -0.30 22.11
N HIS A 245 -9.87 -0.26 23.13
CA HIS A 245 -8.53 0.35 23.06
C HIS A 245 -7.45 -0.51 23.75
N ARG A 246 -7.81 -1.70 24.22
CA ARG A 246 -6.87 -2.57 24.95
C ARG A 246 -5.58 -2.78 24.19
N ARG A 247 -4.44 -2.55 24.85
CA ARG A 247 -3.08 -2.67 24.33
C ARG A 247 -2.81 -1.78 23.09
N ALA A 248 -3.54 -0.67 22.94
CA ALA A 248 -3.37 0.22 21.79
C ALA A 248 -1.93 0.72 21.65
N PHE A 249 -1.25 0.97 22.81
CA PHE A 249 0.13 1.47 22.86
C PHE A 249 1.09 0.53 23.60
N ARG A 250 0.75 -0.73 23.82
CA ARG A 250 1.63 -1.65 24.53
C ARG A 250 2.98 -1.79 23.83
N ASP A 251 4.05 -1.63 24.60
CA ASP A 251 5.45 -1.64 24.15
C ASP A 251 5.79 -0.59 23.07
N CYS A 252 4.91 0.40 22.85
CA CYS A 252 5.13 1.47 21.88
C CYS A 252 6.24 2.41 22.38
N GLY A 253 7.32 2.55 21.60
CA GLY A 253 8.45 3.40 21.96
C GLY A 253 9.36 2.87 23.07
N SER A 254 9.18 1.61 23.51
CA SER A 254 9.91 1.04 24.66
C SER A 254 11.43 1.00 24.48
N ASN A 255 11.94 1.00 23.23
CA ASN A 255 13.38 0.99 22.92
C ASN A 255 13.99 2.39 22.79
N THR A 256 13.20 3.47 22.96
CA THR A 256 13.68 4.85 22.82
C THR A 256 13.45 5.62 24.12
N THR A 257 14.34 6.56 24.46
CA THR A 257 14.20 7.37 25.68
C THR A 257 12.94 8.22 25.65
N THR A 258 12.67 8.87 24.51
CA THR A 258 11.51 9.77 24.36
C THR A 258 10.20 8.98 24.29
N GLY A 259 10.16 7.89 23.54
CA GLY A 259 9.00 7.02 23.44
C GLY A 259 8.65 6.33 24.76
N ALA A 260 9.62 5.86 25.52
CA ALA A 260 9.42 5.30 26.87
C ALA A 260 8.86 6.34 27.82
N ALA A 261 9.30 7.60 27.73
CA ALA A 261 8.78 8.70 28.55
C ALA A 261 7.32 9.05 28.19
N GLU A 262 6.95 9.01 26.90
CA GLU A 262 5.55 9.16 26.47
C GLU A 262 4.70 7.97 26.95
N LEU A 263 5.19 6.73 26.76
CA LEU A 263 4.49 5.51 27.17
C LEU A 263 4.21 5.48 28.68
N ALA A 264 5.14 5.99 29.52
CA ALA A 264 4.95 6.05 30.96
C ALA A 264 3.74 6.90 31.39
N GLN A 265 3.33 7.86 30.58
CA GLN A 265 2.20 8.75 30.83
C GLN A 265 0.85 8.20 30.33
N ILE A 266 0.87 7.14 29.52
CA ILE A 266 -0.33 6.47 29.03
C ILE A 266 -0.81 5.47 30.08
N PRO A 267 -2.12 5.44 30.46
CA PRO A 267 -2.66 4.50 31.42
C PRO A 267 -2.56 3.03 31.01
N ASP A 268 -2.58 2.12 31.98
CA ASP A 268 -2.36 0.69 31.76
C ASP A 268 -3.48 0.00 30.97
N ASP A 269 -4.69 0.51 31.01
CA ASP A 269 -5.82 0.00 30.21
C ASP A 269 -5.66 0.24 28.71
N TRP A 270 -4.78 1.18 28.31
CA TRP A 270 -4.37 1.43 26.93
C TRP A 270 -3.07 0.74 26.54
N LYS A 271 -2.35 0.17 27.52
CA LYS A 271 -1.06 -0.53 27.33
C LYS A 271 -1.14 -2.04 27.31
#